data_7f65d3311d4ca1c28c2d711efb412b19
#
_entry.id   7f65d3311d4ca1c28c2d711efb412b19
#
_cell.length_a   1.000
_cell.length_b   1.000
_cell.length_c   1.000
_cell.angle_alpha   90.00
_cell.angle_beta   90.00
_cell.angle_gamma   90.00
#
_symmetry.space_group_name_H-M   'P 1'
#
loop_
_entity.id
_entity.type
_entity.pdbx_description
1 polymer ?
#
loop_
_entity_poly.entity_id
_entity_poly.type
_entity_poly.pdbx_seq_one_letter_code
_entity_poly.pdbx_strand_id
1 'polypeptide(L)' 'MTTYRITFRDAQHKEHQMPVISTSAFKAVEDLQRLGYDITRVVHSFPSV' A
#
# COMPACT_ATOMS: atom_id res chain seq x y z
N MET A 1 10.85 -11.06 -0.47
CA MET A 1 10.02 -9.85 -0.47
C MET A 1 8.71 -10.09 -1.19
N THR A 2 7.68 -9.43 -0.76
CA THR A 2 6.34 -9.62 -1.28
C THR A 2 5.80 -8.31 -1.83
N THR A 3 5.03 -8.40 -2.91
CA THR A 3 4.37 -7.23 -3.46
C THR A 3 2.99 -7.11 -2.84
N TYR A 4 2.68 -5.94 -2.32
CA TYR A 4 1.36 -5.62 -1.76
C TYR A 4 0.69 -4.58 -2.63
N ARG A 5 -0.60 -4.74 -2.83
CA ARG A 5 -1.40 -3.71 -3.49
C ARG A 5 -2.07 -2.89 -2.41
N ILE A 6 -1.69 -1.63 -2.33
CA ILE A 6 -2.18 -0.75 -1.28
C ILE A 6 -3.13 0.28 -1.87
N THR A 7 -4.31 0.36 -1.27
CA THR A 7 -5.31 1.37 -1.62
C THR A 7 -5.23 2.48 -0.59
N PHE A 8 -5.11 3.70 -1.06
CA PHE A 8 -4.99 4.84 -0.17
C PHE A 8 -5.74 6.03 -0.76
N ARG A 9 -6.03 7.02 0.08
CA ARG A 9 -6.67 8.26 -0.33
C ARG A 9 -5.68 9.41 -0.18
N ASP A 10 -5.74 10.31 -1.15
CA ASP A 10 -4.92 11.51 -1.10
C ASP A 10 -5.64 12.64 -0.34
N ALA A 11 -5.05 13.84 -0.34
CA ALA A 11 -5.61 14.98 0.36
C ALA A 11 -6.97 15.42 -0.22
N GLN A 12 -7.28 15.01 -1.44
CA GLN A 12 -8.54 15.32 -2.11
C GLN A 12 -9.55 14.20 -1.98
N HIS A 13 -9.27 13.21 -1.15
CA HIS A 13 -10.12 12.03 -0.92
C HIS A 13 -10.27 11.14 -2.14
N LYS A 14 -9.35 11.25 -3.09
CA LYS A 14 -9.35 10.37 -4.24
C LYS A 14 -8.63 9.07 -3.91
N GLU A 15 -9.23 7.98 -4.32
CA GLU A 15 -8.69 6.66 -4.05
C GLU A 15 -7.66 6.29 -5.12
N HIS A 16 -6.53 5.78 -4.67
CA HIS A 16 -5.46 5.32 -5.54
C HIS A 16 -5.00 3.94 -5.12
N GLN A 17 -4.46 3.19 -6.07
CA GLN A 17 -3.86 1.90 -5.78
C GLN A 17 -2.46 1.89 -6.36
N MET A 18 -1.52 1.31 -5.60
CA MET A 18 -0.16 1.15 -6.10
C MET A 18 0.46 -0.13 -5.55
N PRO A 19 1.34 -0.75 -6.33
CA PRO A 19 2.10 -1.89 -5.83
C PRO A 19 3.26 -1.39 -4.97
N VAL A 20 3.49 -2.06 -3.85
CA VAL A 20 4.60 -1.76 -2.95
C VAL A 20 5.31 -3.05 -2.62
N ILE A 21 6.60 -3.11 -2.88
CA ILE A 21 7.42 -4.27 -2.53
C ILE A 21 7.98 -4.03 -1.13
N SER A 22 7.71 -4.95 -0.22
CA SER A 22 8.14 -4.81 1.15
C SER A 22 8.32 -6.17 1.80
N THR A 23 8.94 -6.17 2.97
CA THR A 23 9.14 -7.39 3.75
C THR A 23 7.87 -7.81 4.48
N SER A 24 6.95 -6.88 4.73
CA SER A 24 5.69 -7.19 5.40
C SER A 24 4.64 -6.12 5.04
N ALA A 25 3.37 -6.51 5.19
CA ALA A 25 2.27 -5.58 4.96
C ALA A 25 2.35 -4.39 5.92
N PHE A 26 2.69 -4.65 7.17
CA PHE A 26 2.83 -3.60 8.18
C PHE A 26 3.87 -2.57 7.76
N LYS A 27 5.00 -3.03 7.27
CA LYS A 27 6.08 -2.14 6.85
C LYS A 27 5.66 -1.30 5.65
N ALA A 28 4.95 -1.91 4.70
CA ALA A 28 4.46 -1.21 3.52
C ALA A 28 3.50 -0.08 3.91
N VAL A 29 2.57 -0.38 4.81
CA VAL A 29 1.61 0.62 5.30
C VAL A 29 2.33 1.73 6.04
N GLU A 30 3.27 1.38 6.91
CA GLU A 30 4.01 2.36 7.68
C GLU A 30 4.74 3.35 6.79
N ASP A 31 5.38 2.85 5.74
CA ASP A 31 6.14 3.71 4.83
C ASP A 31 5.22 4.72 4.14
N LEU A 32 4.03 4.29 3.70
CA LEU A 32 3.09 5.19 3.05
C LEU A 32 2.46 6.18 4.03
N GLN A 33 2.16 5.74 5.24
CA GLN A 33 1.62 6.63 6.26
C GLN A 33 2.61 7.73 6.63
N ARG A 34 3.89 7.39 6.62
CA ARG A 34 4.94 8.35 6.90
C ARG A 34 4.99 9.45 5.84
N LEU A 35 4.58 9.13 4.60
CA LEU A 35 4.49 10.10 3.52
C LEU A 35 3.21 10.92 3.57
N GLY A 36 2.30 10.61 4.49
CA GLY A 36 1.07 11.37 4.67
C GLY A 36 -0.15 10.79 3.97
N TYR A 37 -0.07 9.60 3.42
CA TYR A 37 -1.21 8.98 2.76
C TYR A 37 -2.13 8.30 3.77
N ASP A 38 -3.42 8.31 3.47
CA ASP A 38 -4.44 7.66 4.28
C ASP A 38 -4.73 6.28 3.70
N ILE A 39 -4.23 5.26 4.36
CA ILE A 39 -4.34 3.88 3.88
C ILE A 39 -5.71 3.32 4.22
N THR A 40 -6.46 2.88 3.21
CA THR A 40 -7.79 2.33 3.41
C THR A 40 -7.83 0.81 3.27
N ARG A 41 -6.93 0.22 2.50
CA ARG A 41 -6.92 -1.22 2.30
C ARG A 41 -5.54 -1.70 1.89
N VAL A 42 -5.17 -2.88 2.38
CA VAL A 42 -3.95 -3.56 1.94
C VAL A 42 -4.33 -4.94 1.44
N VAL A 43 -3.97 -5.26 0.21
CA VAL A 43 -4.23 -6.57 -0.38
C VAL A 43 -2.89 -7.23 -0.65
N HIS A 44 -2.75 -8.46 -0.17
CA HIS A 44 -1.57 -9.26 -0.43
C HIS A 44 -1.61 -9.71 -1.88
N SER A 45 -0.65 -9.27 -2.66
CA SER A 45 -0.57 -9.62 -4.07
C SER A 45 0.32 -10.85 -4.24
N PHE A 46 -0.25 -11.90 -4.79
CA PHE A 46 0.53 -13.09 -5.05
C PHE A 46 1.41 -12.87 -6.27
N PRO A 47 2.65 -13.34 -6.24
CA PRO A 47 3.48 -13.25 -7.43
C PRO A 47 2.85 -14.06 -8.55
N SER A 48 2.83 -13.47 -9.73
CA SER A 48 2.43 -14.19 -10.92
C SER A 48 3.50 -15.23 -11.22
N VAL A 49 3.08 -16.43 -11.34
CA VAL A 49 4.02 -17.49 -11.64
C VAL A 49 4.08 -17.68 -13.15
#